data_25ce5eef22b37bc90159877c84f91d31
#
_entry.id   25ce5eef22b37bc90159877c84f91d31
#
_cell.length_a   1.000
_cell.length_b   1.000
_cell.length_c   1.000
_cell.angle_alpha   90.00
_cell.angle_beta   90.00
_cell.angle_gamma   90.00
#
_symmetry.space_group_name_H-M   'P 1'
#
loop_
_entity.id
_entity.type
_entity.pdbx_description
1 polymer ?
#
loop_
_entity_poly.entity_id
_entity_poly.type
_entity_poly.pdbx_seq_one_letter_code
_entity_poly.pdbx_strand_id
1 'polypeptide(L)'
;MNGYGTAVAGKGAIYVPAEFAKCYIGKKVTGVRVGLSANTDELSVFLTRSLDEAPLLTKAAEFASSGNNTVKFDSPYEITGEAFYVGYEFKGETAAMSVGDSYDTNGNWTDLGSGWVNNATNAVSPDKALAIALRVEGDALPMDAALTGVNNVAVRSGNSFQMTGRILNLSAEKITNVRVAYSVNGEEEKFADIEQTIGERSEAEITVDHDAIVGTEPVSYTMRLVSVNGEADAYAGNNSQSAYVLFPNTEAVKRVVMEEFTGIKCGYCPRGIVGIRTCHERFGDKFIAIAKHCYSGTPSELQASTYNYNIGGGFPKCIIDRRYQCDPGPTKAPPYVSAQLGAGCSAGVDLEAVFPEDGDGSQIDVRATAQFLSSYSNSQFRFAIAILEDSVKGYTQANNYYGSSAQMGGFEKLPSHAAINLDHVARAGFGVLNGIENSIPANVDEFHTVTYATKLDIPTNVQSKDYLRVVVLLLDTSTGRIDNAAEVAYVKTGSLSAIRDLKADSPAPDVEIRNGKVVADGFDGTIQVYSVNGMRLANDSLAHGIYIVRLTNGKQTFVKRIAY
;
A
#
# COMPACT_ATOMS: atom_id res chain seq x y z
N MET A 1 -17.69 -10.35 8.45
CA MET A 1 -17.90 -9.20 7.56
C MET A 1 -17.38 -7.96 8.26
N ASN A 2 -16.71 -7.08 7.53
CA ASN A 2 -16.16 -5.85 8.09
C ASN A 2 -17.28 -4.79 8.11
N GLY A 3 -17.61 -4.25 9.29
CA GLY A 3 -18.58 -3.17 9.41
C GLY A 3 -18.08 -1.89 8.72
N TYR A 4 -18.99 -1.12 8.15
CA TYR A 4 -18.71 0.10 7.43
C TYR A 4 -19.57 1.26 7.93
N GLY A 5 -18.90 2.33 8.38
CA GLY A 5 -19.56 3.51 8.91
C GLY A 5 -20.25 3.29 10.26
N THR A 6 -21.03 4.29 10.67
CA THR A 6 -21.74 4.31 11.96
C THR A 6 -23.25 4.52 11.78
N ALA A 7 -23.76 4.60 10.55
CA ALA A 7 -25.16 4.84 10.27
C ALA A 7 -26.01 3.64 10.68
N VAL A 8 -27.09 3.90 11.39
CA VAL A 8 -28.09 2.91 11.82
C VAL A 8 -29.24 2.76 10.82
N ALA A 9 -29.32 3.66 9.84
CA ALA A 9 -30.23 3.60 8.70
C ALA A 9 -29.58 4.23 7.47
N GLY A 10 -29.96 3.77 6.29
CA GLY A 10 -29.44 4.29 5.02
C GLY A 10 -29.62 3.34 3.86
N LYS A 11 -29.05 3.73 2.73
CA LYS A 11 -29.11 2.94 1.48
C LYS A 11 -27.70 2.68 1.00
N GLY A 12 -27.51 1.51 0.39
CA GLY A 12 -26.29 1.13 -0.29
C GLY A 12 -26.58 0.56 -1.66
N ALA A 13 -25.76 0.84 -2.66
CA ALA A 13 -25.92 0.30 -4.01
C ALA A 13 -24.57 0.03 -4.69
N ILE A 14 -24.61 -0.86 -5.67
CA ILE A 14 -23.55 -1.09 -6.64
C ILE A 14 -24.07 -0.70 -8.03
N TYR A 15 -23.20 -0.18 -8.86
CA TYR A 15 -23.49 0.17 -10.25
C TYR A 15 -23.07 -0.96 -11.19
N VAL A 16 -23.95 -1.36 -12.08
CA VAL A 16 -23.66 -2.31 -13.15
C VAL A 16 -23.60 -1.50 -14.46
N PRO A 17 -22.41 -1.21 -14.98
CA PRO A 17 -22.26 -0.42 -16.21
C PRO A 17 -22.79 -1.17 -17.43
N ALA A 18 -23.19 -0.43 -18.47
CA ALA A 18 -23.78 -1.00 -19.66
C ALA A 18 -22.86 -2.01 -20.37
N GLU A 19 -21.55 -1.75 -20.39
CA GLU A 19 -20.55 -2.65 -20.97
C GLU A 19 -20.55 -4.01 -20.29
N PHE A 20 -20.63 -4.03 -18.95
CA PHE A 20 -20.75 -5.27 -18.19
C PHE A 20 -22.13 -5.93 -18.36
N ALA A 21 -23.21 -5.15 -18.30
CA ALA A 21 -24.58 -5.66 -18.49
C ALA A 21 -24.76 -6.34 -19.83
N LYS A 22 -24.11 -5.87 -20.91
CA LYS A 22 -24.16 -6.48 -22.26
C LYS A 22 -23.66 -7.93 -22.27
N CYS A 23 -22.73 -8.31 -21.40
CA CYS A 23 -22.26 -9.69 -21.28
C CYS A 23 -23.34 -10.65 -20.77
N TYR A 24 -24.38 -10.10 -20.11
CA TYR A 24 -25.45 -10.84 -19.46
C TYR A 24 -26.83 -10.65 -20.11
N ILE A 25 -26.91 -10.13 -21.34
CA ILE A 25 -28.19 -9.92 -22.05
C ILE A 25 -29.02 -11.21 -22.09
N GLY A 26 -30.31 -11.10 -21.75
CA GLY A 26 -31.24 -12.22 -21.67
C GLY A 26 -31.17 -13.05 -20.40
N LYS A 27 -30.14 -12.85 -19.54
CA LYS A 27 -30.11 -13.43 -18.21
C LYS A 27 -31.04 -12.65 -17.29
N LYS A 28 -31.41 -13.23 -16.16
CA LYS A 28 -32.42 -12.68 -15.24
C LYS A 28 -31.84 -12.43 -13.86
N VAL A 29 -31.94 -11.20 -13.37
CA VAL A 29 -31.67 -10.90 -11.96
C VAL A 29 -32.88 -11.36 -11.15
N THR A 30 -32.70 -12.37 -10.32
CA THR A 30 -33.78 -13.00 -9.52
C THR A 30 -33.77 -12.55 -8.08
N GLY A 31 -32.74 -11.83 -7.63
CA GLY A 31 -32.63 -11.34 -6.27
C GLY A 31 -31.27 -10.70 -5.98
N VAL A 32 -31.10 -10.31 -4.73
CA VAL A 32 -29.90 -9.68 -4.21
C VAL A 32 -29.46 -10.37 -2.95
N ARG A 33 -28.16 -10.59 -2.81
CA ARG A 33 -27.53 -10.99 -1.54
C ARG A 33 -26.86 -9.78 -0.92
N VAL A 34 -27.21 -9.48 0.33
CA VAL A 34 -26.68 -8.37 1.11
C VAL A 34 -25.92 -8.90 2.30
N GLY A 35 -24.68 -8.51 2.47
CA GLY A 35 -23.90 -8.79 3.66
C GLY A 35 -24.09 -7.68 4.70
N LEU A 36 -24.48 -8.05 5.92
CA LEU A 36 -24.65 -7.15 7.05
C LEU A 36 -23.66 -7.49 8.17
N SER A 37 -23.10 -6.46 8.81
CA SER A 37 -22.22 -6.62 9.97
C SER A 37 -22.99 -6.77 11.30
N ALA A 38 -24.27 -6.39 11.33
CA ALA A 38 -25.17 -6.50 12.47
C ALA A 38 -26.59 -6.82 12.00
N ASN A 39 -27.48 -7.21 12.95
CA ASN A 39 -28.89 -7.34 12.68
C ASN A 39 -29.53 -5.98 12.38
N THR A 40 -30.59 -5.96 11.58
CA THR A 40 -31.38 -4.77 11.28
C THR A 40 -32.87 -5.07 11.49
N ASP A 41 -33.66 -4.04 11.83
CA ASP A 41 -35.10 -4.17 12.02
C ASP A 41 -35.82 -4.26 10.66
N GLU A 42 -35.29 -3.51 9.68
CA GLU A 42 -35.83 -3.45 8.34
C GLU A 42 -34.70 -3.63 7.32
N LEU A 43 -34.95 -4.42 6.31
CA LEU A 43 -34.09 -4.58 5.13
C LEU A 43 -34.99 -4.72 3.91
N SER A 44 -34.74 -3.94 2.88
CA SER A 44 -35.32 -4.12 1.54
C SER A 44 -34.23 -4.02 0.49
N VAL A 45 -34.40 -4.75 -0.60
CA VAL A 45 -33.52 -4.68 -1.75
C VAL A 45 -34.24 -4.03 -2.95
N PHE A 46 -33.47 -3.39 -3.80
CA PHE A 46 -34.03 -2.74 -4.99
C PHE A 46 -33.14 -2.92 -6.22
N LEU A 47 -33.76 -2.73 -7.39
CA LEU A 47 -33.08 -2.58 -8.68
C LEU A 47 -33.66 -1.34 -9.36
N THR A 48 -32.79 -0.45 -9.86
CA THR A 48 -33.19 0.79 -10.55
C THR A 48 -32.23 1.16 -11.67
N ARG A 49 -32.66 1.99 -12.62
CA ARG A 49 -31.79 2.58 -13.64
C ARG A 49 -31.12 3.87 -13.20
N SER A 50 -31.73 4.55 -12.26
CA SER A 50 -31.22 5.80 -11.68
C SER A 50 -31.43 5.78 -10.18
N LEU A 51 -30.46 6.27 -9.43
CA LEU A 51 -30.54 6.37 -7.96
C LEU A 51 -31.51 7.50 -7.52
N ASP A 52 -31.83 8.43 -8.43
CA ASP A 52 -32.74 9.57 -8.19
C ASP A 52 -34.19 9.25 -8.59
N GLU A 53 -34.46 8.05 -9.11
CA GLU A 53 -35.79 7.63 -9.56
C GLU A 53 -36.34 6.50 -8.70
N ALA A 54 -37.64 6.26 -8.80
CA ALA A 54 -38.28 5.15 -8.14
C ALA A 54 -37.71 3.81 -8.67
N PRO A 55 -37.42 2.85 -7.81
CA PRO A 55 -36.90 1.56 -8.24
C PRO A 55 -37.86 0.81 -9.16
N LEU A 56 -37.30 0.11 -10.16
CA LEU A 56 -38.03 -0.81 -11.03
C LEU A 56 -38.53 -2.04 -10.26
N LEU A 57 -37.73 -2.52 -9.33
CA LEU A 57 -38.07 -3.63 -8.43
C LEU A 57 -37.68 -3.28 -7.01
N THR A 58 -38.53 -3.67 -6.08
CA THR A 58 -38.26 -3.58 -4.64
C THR A 58 -38.80 -4.82 -3.94
N LYS A 59 -38.07 -5.34 -2.95
CA LYS A 59 -38.54 -6.45 -2.12
C LYS A 59 -38.02 -6.31 -0.71
N ALA A 60 -38.92 -6.36 0.27
CA ALA A 60 -38.55 -6.44 1.68
C ALA A 60 -38.08 -7.86 2.04
N ALA A 61 -37.08 -7.95 2.88
CA ALA A 61 -36.65 -9.21 3.48
C ALA A 61 -37.63 -9.64 4.58
N GLU A 62 -37.84 -10.93 4.71
CA GLU A 62 -38.62 -11.49 5.85
C GLU A 62 -37.80 -11.40 7.15
N PHE A 63 -36.50 -11.55 7.06
CA PHE A 63 -35.56 -11.49 8.18
C PHE A 63 -34.29 -10.77 7.71
N ALA A 64 -33.66 -10.03 8.60
CA ALA A 64 -32.41 -9.35 8.35
C ALA A 64 -31.44 -9.54 9.52
N SER A 65 -30.44 -10.40 9.34
CA SER A 65 -29.48 -10.75 10.37
C SER A 65 -28.04 -10.44 9.94
N SER A 66 -27.16 -10.34 10.90
CA SER A 66 -25.73 -10.31 10.65
C SER A 66 -25.31 -11.50 9.78
N GLY A 67 -24.48 -11.24 8.79
CA GLY A 67 -24.10 -12.23 7.78
C GLY A 67 -24.76 -11.96 6.42
N ASN A 68 -24.85 -13.01 5.59
CA ASN A 68 -25.43 -12.92 4.25
C ASN A 68 -26.95 -13.10 4.28
N ASN A 69 -27.67 -12.12 3.76
CA ASN A 69 -29.11 -12.15 3.59
C ASN A 69 -29.42 -12.20 2.08
N THR A 70 -30.14 -13.22 1.63
CA THR A 70 -30.56 -13.34 0.22
C THR A 70 -32.04 -13.03 0.09
N VAL A 71 -32.35 -11.97 -0.65
CA VAL A 71 -33.72 -11.53 -0.89
C VAL A 71 -34.05 -11.74 -2.36
N LYS A 72 -35.11 -12.51 -2.64
CA LYS A 72 -35.57 -12.77 -4.03
C LYS A 72 -36.67 -11.79 -4.42
N PHE A 73 -36.59 -11.27 -5.63
CA PHE A 73 -37.67 -10.48 -6.21
C PHE A 73 -38.90 -11.34 -6.54
N ASP A 74 -40.08 -10.78 -6.49
CA ASP A 74 -41.32 -11.48 -6.84
C ASP A 74 -41.38 -11.80 -8.34
N SER A 75 -40.76 -10.97 -9.16
CA SER A 75 -40.54 -11.21 -10.61
C SER A 75 -39.10 -10.85 -10.98
N PRO A 76 -38.48 -11.65 -11.87
CA PRO A 76 -37.10 -11.38 -12.23
C PRO A 76 -37.01 -10.16 -13.17
N TYR A 77 -35.87 -9.45 -13.13
CA TYR A 77 -35.51 -8.43 -14.10
C TYR A 77 -34.67 -9.06 -15.22
N GLU A 78 -35.14 -8.94 -16.46
CA GLU A 78 -34.35 -9.37 -17.62
C GLU A 78 -33.31 -8.31 -17.99
N ILE A 79 -32.03 -8.71 -18.04
CA ILE A 79 -30.92 -7.83 -18.38
C ILE A 79 -30.97 -7.50 -19.86
N THR A 80 -31.13 -6.21 -20.18
CA THR A 80 -31.26 -5.69 -21.57
C THR A 80 -29.94 -5.15 -22.13
N GLY A 81 -28.88 -5.12 -21.34
CA GLY A 81 -27.59 -4.53 -21.69
C GLY A 81 -27.49 -3.03 -21.40
N GLU A 82 -28.52 -2.44 -20.78
CA GLU A 82 -28.46 -1.07 -20.25
C GLU A 82 -27.92 -1.09 -18.82
N ALA A 83 -27.27 0.01 -18.44
CA ALA A 83 -26.77 0.16 -17.07
C ALA A 83 -27.91 0.19 -16.04
N PHE A 84 -27.62 -0.30 -14.84
CA PHE A 84 -28.55 -0.28 -13.71
C PHE A 84 -27.80 -0.31 -12.38
N TYR A 85 -28.52 0.01 -11.31
CA TYR A 85 -28.07 -0.13 -9.94
C TYR A 85 -28.81 -1.25 -9.23
N VAL A 86 -28.11 -1.92 -8.33
CA VAL A 86 -28.71 -2.88 -7.39
C VAL A 86 -28.29 -2.48 -5.99
N GLY A 87 -29.25 -2.43 -5.10
CA GLY A 87 -28.98 -1.92 -3.77
C GLY A 87 -29.91 -2.46 -2.71
N TYR A 88 -29.73 -1.92 -1.52
CA TYR A 88 -30.57 -2.18 -0.36
C TYR A 88 -30.80 -0.91 0.47
N GLU A 89 -31.87 -0.91 1.21
CA GLU A 89 -32.20 0.06 2.24
C GLU A 89 -32.34 -0.71 3.56
N PHE A 90 -31.79 -0.15 4.63
CA PHE A 90 -31.82 -0.78 5.97
C PHE A 90 -32.12 0.24 7.05
N LYS A 91 -32.67 -0.26 8.16
CA LYS A 91 -32.84 0.47 9.38
C LYS A 91 -32.70 -0.48 10.57
N GLY A 92 -32.02 -0.03 11.62
CA GLY A 92 -31.80 -0.83 12.83
C GLY A 92 -31.30 0.03 13.99
N GLU A 93 -30.95 -0.60 15.09
CA GLU A 93 -30.39 0.06 16.27
C GLU A 93 -28.86 0.20 16.22
N THR A 94 -28.19 -0.58 15.35
CA THR A 94 -26.73 -0.59 15.19
C THR A 94 -26.33 -0.47 13.74
N ALA A 95 -25.14 0.06 13.49
CA ALA A 95 -24.60 0.16 12.14
C ALA A 95 -24.41 -1.22 11.53
N ALA A 96 -25.04 -1.46 10.38
CA ALA A 96 -25.11 -2.79 9.78
C ALA A 96 -24.49 -2.88 8.38
N MET A 97 -24.08 -1.77 7.76
CA MET A 97 -23.41 -1.82 6.45
C MET A 97 -22.13 -2.63 6.55
N SER A 98 -21.82 -3.37 5.50
CA SER A 98 -20.63 -4.19 5.41
C SER A 98 -19.92 -4.00 4.08
N VAL A 99 -18.59 -4.03 4.10
CA VAL A 99 -17.74 -3.88 2.91
C VAL A 99 -16.71 -5.00 2.83
N GLY A 100 -16.24 -5.24 1.62
CA GLY A 100 -15.03 -6.01 1.29
C GLY A 100 -14.03 -5.16 0.53
N ASP A 101 -12.87 -5.73 0.26
CA ASP A 101 -11.89 -5.10 -0.63
C ASP A 101 -12.41 -5.10 -2.06
N SER A 102 -12.12 -4.03 -2.81
CA SER A 102 -12.55 -3.87 -4.20
C SER A 102 -11.43 -3.29 -5.05
N TYR A 103 -11.42 -3.66 -6.30
CA TYR A 103 -10.60 -3.10 -7.37
C TYR A 103 -11.41 -2.25 -8.35
N ASP A 104 -12.74 -2.14 -8.12
CA ASP A 104 -13.69 -1.47 -9.00
C ASP A 104 -14.34 -0.28 -8.27
N THR A 105 -14.46 0.84 -8.96
CA THR A 105 -15.09 2.06 -8.45
C THR A 105 -16.63 2.04 -8.50
N ASN A 106 -17.23 0.99 -9.03
CA ASN A 106 -18.68 0.85 -9.16
C ASN A 106 -19.36 0.28 -7.90
N GLY A 107 -18.58 -0.17 -6.93
CA GLY A 107 -19.03 -1.01 -5.82
C GLY A 107 -19.48 -0.30 -4.55
N ASN A 108 -19.45 1.04 -4.45
CA ASN A 108 -19.65 1.70 -3.15
C ASN A 108 -20.43 3.02 -3.23
N TRP A 109 -21.70 2.91 -3.58
CA TRP A 109 -22.64 4.02 -3.53
C TRP A 109 -23.46 3.98 -2.25
N THR A 110 -23.51 5.08 -1.49
CA THR A 110 -24.31 5.17 -0.26
C THR A 110 -25.12 6.45 -0.20
N ASP A 111 -26.32 6.36 0.39
CA ASP A 111 -27.13 7.50 0.83
C ASP A 111 -27.45 7.33 2.33
N LEU A 112 -26.86 8.17 3.14
CA LEU A 112 -27.02 8.20 4.60
C LEU A 112 -27.86 9.44 5.05
N GLY A 113 -28.75 9.91 4.18
CA GLY A 113 -29.64 11.03 4.42
C GLY A 113 -29.18 12.35 3.79
N SER A 114 -28.07 12.38 3.07
CA SER A 114 -27.52 13.58 2.40
C SER A 114 -27.49 13.43 0.86
N GLY A 115 -28.14 12.42 0.32
CA GLY A 115 -28.08 12.04 -1.10
C GLY A 115 -26.96 11.02 -1.40
N TRP A 116 -26.99 10.51 -2.61
CA TRP A 116 -26.10 9.44 -3.05
C TRP A 116 -24.66 9.93 -3.27
N VAL A 117 -23.70 9.19 -2.72
CA VAL A 117 -22.26 9.42 -2.86
C VAL A 117 -21.56 8.16 -3.28
N ASN A 118 -20.69 8.24 -4.30
CA ASN A 118 -19.77 7.15 -4.64
C ASN A 118 -18.50 7.24 -3.78
N ASN A 119 -18.40 6.40 -2.76
CA ASN A 119 -17.27 6.42 -1.83
C ASN A 119 -16.00 5.77 -2.41
N ALA A 120 -16.12 4.97 -3.46
CA ALA A 120 -14.97 4.36 -4.13
C ALA A 120 -14.16 5.40 -4.95
N THR A 121 -14.78 6.53 -5.33
CA THR A 121 -14.10 7.61 -6.07
C THR A 121 -13.53 8.71 -5.17
N ASN A 122 -13.76 8.64 -3.87
CA ASN A 122 -13.24 9.60 -2.92
C ASN A 122 -12.09 9.02 -2.09
N ALA A 123 -11.28 9.90 -1.46
CA ALA A 123 -10.11 9.51 -0.69
C ALA A 123 -10.44 8.72 0.62
N VAL A 124 -11.73 8.56 0.96
CA VAL A 124 -12.13 7.95 2.24
C VAL A 124 -12.17 6.43 2.16
N SER A 125 -12.57 5.86 1.02
CA SER A 125 -12.70 4.40 0.87
C SER A 125 -12.51 3.93 -0.57
N PRO A 126 -11.39 4.26 -1.24
CA PRO A 126 -11.17 3.98 -2.66
C PRO A 126 -11.07 2.48 -2.98
N ASP A 127 -10.75 1.66 -1.98
CA ASP A 127 -10.51 0.22 -2.15
C ASP A 127 -11.63 -0.63 -1.52
N LYS A 128 -12.84 -0.08 -1.34
CA LYS A 128 -13.94 -0.79 -0.69
C LYS A 128 -15.18 -0.87 -1.58
N ALA A 129 -15.80 -2.05 -1.61
CA ALA A 129 -17.14 -2.26 -2.15
C ALA A 129 -18.08 -2.72 -1.06
N LEU A 130 -19.35 -2.33 -1.18
CA LEU A 130 -20.42 -2.85 -0.33
C LEU A 130 -20.57 -4.35 -0.54
N ALA A 131 -20.91 -5.06 0.53
CA ALA A 131 -21.16 -6.50 0.48
C ALA A 131 -22.51 -6.80 -0.21
N ILE A 132 -22.60 -6.48 -1.49
CA ILE A 132 -23.77 -6.71 -2.34
C ILE A 132 -23.38 -7.67 -3.47
N ALA A 133 -24.25 -8.62 -3.77
CA ALA A 133 -24.10 -9.47 -4.96
C ALA A 133 -25.47 -9.70 -5.61
N LEU A 134 -25.51 -9.61 -6.94
CA LEU A 134 -26.66 -9.98 -7.72
C LEU A 134 -26.80 -11.50 -7.77
N ARG A 135 -28.04 -11.99 -7.72
CA ARG A 135 -28.37 -13.35 -8.08
C ARG A 135 -28.85 -13.36 -9.52
N VAL A 136 -28.03 -13.90 -10.40
CA VAL A 136 -28.32 -13.99 -11.84
C VAL A 136 -28.62 -15.44 -12.21
N GLU A 137 -29.69 -15.67 -12.96
CA GLU A 137 -30.09 -16.96 -13.49
C GLU A 137 -30.18 -16.92 -15.02
N GLY A 138 -29.88 -18.03 -15.68
CA GLY A 138 -29.94 -18.21 -17.11
C GLY A 138 -28.97 -19.30 -17.58
N ASP A 139 -29.17 -19.76 -18.81
CA ASP A 139 -28.28 -20.77 -19.41
C ASP A 139 -26.91 -20.18 -19.67
N ALA A 140 -25.86 -20.93 -19.45
CA ALA A 140 -24.46 -20.58 -19.65
C ALA A 140 -24.10 -19.13 -19.22
N LEU A 141 -23.59 -18.96 -18.01
CA LEU A 141 -23.03 -17.70 -17.58
C LEU A 141 -21.72 -17.41 -18.34
N PRO A 142 -21.38 -16.14 -18.56
CA PRO A 142 -20.15 -15.79 -19.28
C PRO A 142 -18.93 -16.25 -18.51
N MET A 143 -17.88 -16.61 -19.26
CA MET A 143 -16.54 -16.79 -18.71
C MET A 143 -15.94 -15.39 -18.54
N ASP A 144 -15.69 -14.97 -17.30
CA ASP A 144 -15.19 -13.65 -16.94
C ASP A 144 -14.16 -13.73 -15.82
N ALA A 145 -13.10 -12.97 -15.94
CA ALA A 145 -12.09 -12.80 -14.93
C ALA A 145 -11.57 -11.36 -14.92
N ALA A 146 -11.15 -10.86 -13.79
CA ALA A 146 -10.61 -9.52 -13.65
C ALA A 146 -9.11 -9.53 -13.38
N LEU A 147 -8.36 -8.69 -14.05
CA LEU A 147 -6.99 -8.37 -13.66
C LEU A 147 -7.03 -7.30 -12.56
N THR A 148 -6.95 -7.73 -11.31
CA THR A 148 -7.17 -6.87 -10.13
C THR A 148 -5.98 -6.00 -9.77
N GLY A 149 -4.80 -6.29 -10.33
CA GLY A 149 -3.60 -5.48 -10.11
C GLY A 149 -2.38 -6.04 -10.80
N VAL A 150 -1.40 -5.18 -11.01
CA VAL A 150 -0.03 -5.50 -11.43
C VAL A 150 0.96 -4.76 -10.52
N ASN A 151 2.14 -5.32 -10.32
CA ASN A 151 3.13 -4.79 -9.39
C ASN A 151 4.23 -4.04 -10.15
N ASN A 152 4.77 -2.96 -9.57
CA ASN A 152 6.02 -2.39 -10.07
C ASN A 152 7.15 -3.42 -9.96
N VAL A 153 8.02 -3.41 -10.95
CA VAL A 153 9.20 -4.29 -11.01
C VAL A 153 10.45 -3.45 -10.90
N ALA A 154 11.32 -3.77 -9.95
CA ALA A 154 12.65 -3.17 -9.86
C ALA A 154 13.69 -4.15 -10.43
N VAL A 155 14.39 -3.74 -11.49
CA VAL A 155 15.39 -4.56 -12.18
C VAL A 155 16.59 -3.73 -12.61
N ARG A 156 17.79 -4.30 -12.52
CA ARG A 156 18.98 -3.65 -13.08
C ARG A 156 18.86 -3.56 -14.61
N SER A 157 19.24 -2.41 -15.14
CA SER A 157 19.32 -2.17 -16.58
C SER A 157 20.13 -3.28 -17.26
N GLY A 158 19.56 -3.89 -18.29
CA GLY A 158 20.18 -5.00 -19.01
C GLY A 158 19.91 -6.40 -18.44
N ASN A 159 19.08 -6.54 -17.39
CA ASN A 159 18.65 -7.84 -16.87
C ASN A 159 17.20 -8.15 -17.29
N SER A 160 16.91 -9.44 -17.43
CA SER A 160 15.56 -9.98 -17.57
C SER A 160 14.80 -9.86 -16.24
N PHE A 161 13.48 -9.82 -16.31
CA PHE A 161 12.62 -9.64 -15.13
C PHE A 161 11.28 -10.37 -15.29
N GLN A 162 10.55 -10.49 -14.19
CA GLN A 162 9.19 -11.01 -14.18
C GLN A 162 8.19 -9.88 -13.88
N MET A 163 7.13 -9.83 -14.65
CA MET A 163 5.94 -9.04 -14.38
C MET A 163 4.92 -9.90 -13.65
N THR A 164 4.31 -9.38 -12.62
CA THR A 164 3.34 -10.11 -11.79
C THR A 164 1.99 -9.42 -11.84
N GLY A 165 0.95 -10.19 -12.14
CA GLY A 165 -0.44 -9.77 -12.12
C GLY A 165 -1.29 -10.62 -11.19
N ARG A 166 -2.41 -10.10 -10.71
CA ARG A 166 -3.39 -10.83 -9.92
C ARG A 166 -4.69 -10.95 -10.70
N ILE A 167 -5.21 -12.16 -10.79
CA ILE A 167 -6.44 -12.47 -11.51
C ILE A 167 -7.47 -13.01 -10.52
N LEU A 168 -8.65 -12.40 -10.53
CA LEU A 168 -9.85 -12.84 -9.80
C LEU A 168 -10.79 -13.54 -10.78
N ASN A 169 -11.17 -14.76 -10.49
CA ASN A 169 -12.17 -15.51 -11.23
C ASN A 169 -13.59 -15.02 -10.88
N LEU A 170 -14.29 -14.43 -11.83
CA LEU A 170 -15.68 -13.95 -11.69
C LEU A 170 -16.69 -14.92 -12.32
N SER A 171 -16.24 -15.97 -13.01
CA SER A 171 -17.11 -16.99 -13.59
C SER A 171 -17.58 -18.02 -12.56
N ALA A 172 -18.59 -18.80 -12.94
CA ALA A 172 -19.10 -19.92 -12.14
C ALA A 172 -18.23 -21.19 -12.29
N GLU A 173 -17.27 -21.17 -13.18
CA GLU A 173 -16.39 -22.30 -13.47
C GLU A 173 -14.95 -22.03 -13.03
N LYS A 174 -14.22 -23.10 -12.76
CA LYS A 174 -12.81 -23.05 -12.44
C LYS A 174 -12.00 -22.64 -13.68
N ILE A 175 -11.14 -21.64 -13.52
CA ILE A 175 -10.13 -21.30 -14.53
C ILE A 175 -8.94 -22.24 -14.40
N THR A 176 -8.40 -22.71 -15.49
CA THR A 176 -7.21 -23.59 -15.56
C THR A 176 -6.13 -23.04 -16.46
N ASN A 177 -6.50 -22.13 -17.36
CA ASN A 177 -5.57 -21.47 -18.28
C ASN A 177 -5.98 -20.02 -18.48
N VAL A 178 -5.00 -19.13 -18.53
CA VAL A 178 -5.18 -17.72 -18.87
C VAL A 178 -4.21 -17.31 -19.96
N ARG A 179 -4.68 -16.55 -20.94
CA ARG A 179 -3.83 -15.89 -21.91
C ARG A 179 -3.79 -14.41 -21.61
N VAL A 180 -2.60 -13.87 -21.46
CA VAL A 180 -2.37 -12.44 -21.23
C VAL A 180 -1.60 -11.82 -22.39
N ALA A 181 -1.96 -10.59 -22.75
CA ALA A 181 -1.16 -9.69 -23.57
C ALA A 181 -0.38 -8.75 -22.65
N TYR A 182 0.84 -8.41 -22.99
CA TYR A 182 1.65 -7.46 -22.27
C TYR A 182 2.52 -6.63 -23.21
N SER A 183 2.76 -5.40 -22.81
CA SER A 183 3.59 -4.45 -23.55
C SER A 183 4.41 -3.63 -22.56
N VAL A 184 5.68 -3.42 -22.85
CA VAL A 184 6.58 -2.59 -22.06
C VAL A 184 6.98 -1.38 -22.90
N ASN A 185 6.94 -0.18 -22.33
CA ASN A 185 7.34 1.08 -22.98
C ASN A 185 6.58 1.37 -24.30
N GLY A 186 5.35 0.88 -24.46
CA GLY A 186 4.56 1.06 -25.67
C GLY A 186 5.01 0.25 -26.88
N GLU A 187 5.83 -0.79 -26.68
CA GLU A 187 6.19 -1.75 -27.73
C GLU A 187 4.96 -2.56 -28.17
N GLU A 188 5.12 -3.34 -29.24
CA GLU A 188 4.08 -4.27 -29.71
C GLU A 188 3.72 -5.29 -28.63
N GLU A 189 2.42 -5.56 -28.46
CA GLU A 189 1.93 -6.54 -27.49
C GLU A 189 2.53 -7.93 -27.77
N LYS A 190 3.09 -8.52 -26.71
CA LYS A 190 3.48 -9.93 -26.65
C LYS A 190 2.41 -10.71 -25.89
N PHE A 191 2.38 -12.02 -26.08
CA PHE A 191 1.37 -12.88 -25.48
C PHE A 191 2.03 -14.00 -24.66
N ALA A 192 1.40 -14.34 -23.54
CA ALA A 192 1.78 -15.50 -22.73
C ALA A 192 0.55 -16.33 -22.38
N ASP A 193 0.67 -17.66 -22.55
CA ASP A 193 -0.31 -18.62 -22.08
C ASP A 193 0.20 -19.20 -20.76
N ILE A 194 -0.63 -19.12 -19.71
CA ILE A 194 -0.26 -19.47 -18.36
C ILE A 194 -1.21 -20.52 -17.81
N GLU A 195 -0.69 -21.66 -17.44
CA GLU A 195 -1.45 -22.69 -16.74
C GLU A 195 -1.55 -22.30 -15.27
N GLN A 196 -2.71 -21.80 -14.86
CA GLN A 196 -3.02 -21.39 -13.50
C GLN A 196 -4.40 -21.85 -13.11
N THR A 197 -4.49 -22.59 -12.01
CA THR A 197 -5.78 -22.99 -11.45
C THR A 197 -6.32 -21.92 -10.52
N ILE A 198 -7.49 -21.35 -10.85
CA ILE A 198 -8.20 -20.35 -10.04
C ILE A 198 -9.62 -20.84 -9.81
N GLY A 199 -9.96 -21.15 -8.57
CA GLY A 199 -11.31 -21.55 -8.18
C GLY A 199 -12.34 -20.44 -8.39
N GLU A 200 -13.62 -20.79 -8.39
CA GLU A 200 -14.71 -19.82 -8.40
C GLU A 200 -14.52 -18.76 -7.30
N ARG A 201 -14.61 -17.48 -7.64
CA ARG A 201 -14.46 -16.32 -6.73
C ARG A 201 -13.15 -16.31 -5.94
N SER A 202 -12.13 -16.95 -6.47
CA SER A 202 -10.79 -16.97 -5.91
C SER A 202 -9.85 -16.11 -6.74
N GLU A 203 -8.82 -15.59 -6.10
CA GLU A 203 -7.74 -14.83 -6.75
C GLU A 203 -6.46 -15.67 -6.80
N ALA A 204 -5.70 -15.53 -7.87
CA ALA A 204 -4.36 -16.08 -7.98
C ALA A 204 -3.41 -15.08 -8.62
N GLU A 205 -2.14 -15.23 -8.28
CA GLU A 205 -1.03 -14.49 -8.90
C GLU A 205 -0.55 -15.23 -10.14
N ILE A 206 -0.30 -14.48 -11.20
CA ILE A 206 0.33 -14.94 -12.42
C ILE A 206 1.63 -14.20 -12.68
N THR A 207 2.58 -14.84 -13.33
CA THR A 207 3.87 -14.24 -13.71
C THR A 207 4.14 -14.38 -15.19
N VAL A 208 4.76 -13.35 -15.77
CA VAL A 208 5.21 -13.32 -17.15
C VAL A 208 6.66 -12.87 -17.19
N ASP A 209 7.52 -13.69 -17.80
CA ASP A 209 8.92 -13.35 -18.00
C ASP A 209 9.07 -12.32 -19.13
N HIS A 210 9.97 -11.39 -18.95
CA HIS A 210 10.37 -10.43 -19.98
C HIS A 210 11.88 -10.44 -20.17
N ASP A 211 12.29 -10.35 -21.44
CA ASP A 211 13.69 -10.21 -21.79
C ASP A 211 14.31 -8.94 -21.18
N ALA A 212 15.63 -8.91 -21.14
CA ALA A 212 16.38 -7.77 -20.65
C ALA A 212 16.05 -6.50 -21.42
N ILE A 213 15.76 -5.42 -20.69
CA ILE A 213 15.65 -4.07 -21.26
C ILE A 213 16.72 -3.15 -20.68
N VAL A 214 17.18 -2.21 -21.49
CA VAL A 214 18.15 -1.19 -21.07
C VAL A 214 17.40 0.11 -20.82
N GLY A 215 17.49 0.63 -19.62
CA GLY A 215 16.83 1.86 -19.22
C GLY A 215 17.51 2.52 -18.02
N THR A 216 17.26 3.80 -17.84
CA THR A 216 17.71 4.60 -16.69
C THR A 216 16.53 5.32 -16.02
N GLU A 217 15.43 5.43 -16.75
CA GLU A 217 14.19 6.05 -16.30
C GLU A 217 13.09 4.99 -16.17
N PRO A 218 12.13 5.16 -15.27
CA PRO A 218 10.99 4.27 -15.18
C PRO A 218 10.26 4.15 -16.51
N VAL A 219 9.98 2.92 -16.96
CA VAL A 219 9.15 2.69 -18.13
C VAL A 219 7.84 2.04 -17.72
N SER A 220 6.74 2.48 -18.33
CA SER A 220 5.43 1.86 -18.08
C SER A 220 5.36 0.49 -18.73
N TYR A 221 4.66 -0.44 -18.11
CA TYR A 221 4.20 -1.64 -18.77
C TYR A 221 2.70 -1.86 -18.51
N THR A 222 2.06 -2.48 -19.45
CA THR A 222 0.64 -2.84 -19.38
C THR A 222 0.52 -4.35 -19.48
N MET A 223 -0.33 -4.93 -18.66
CA MET A 223 -0.77 -6.32 -18.77
C MET A 223 -2.27 -6.34 -19.00
N ARG A 224 -2.72 -7.19 -19.90
CA ARG A 224 -4.14 -7.32 -20.27
C ARG A 224 -4.53 -8.79 -20.40
N LEU A 225 -5.58 -9.19 -19.72
CA LEU A 225 -6.21 -10.49 -19.89
C LEU A 225 -6.89 -10.56 -21.27
N VAL A 226 -6.65 -11.63 -22.00
CA VAL A 226 -7.16 -11.83 -23.38
C VAL A 226 -8.21 -12.93 -23.41
N SER A 227 -7.90 -14.07 -22.78
CA SER A 227 -8.82 -15.20 -22.71
C SER A 227 -8.60 -16.03 -21.46
N VAL A 228 -9.63 -16.76 -21.05
CA VAL A 228 -9.62 -17.73 -19.96
C VAL A 228 -10.19 -19.05 -20.47
N ASN A 229 -9.56 -20.17 -20.11
CA ASN A 229 -9.91 -21.51 -20.59
C ASN A 229 -10.06 -21.61 -22.13
N GLY A 230 -9.33 -20.78 -22.87
CA GLY A 230 -9.38 -20.74 -24.35
C GLY A 230 -10.53 -19.91 -24.93
N GLU A 231 -11.42 -19.38 -24.11
CA GLU A 231 -12.51 -18.50 -24.52
C GLU A 231 -12.15 -17.03 -24.30
N ALA A 232 -12.66 -16.13 -25.13
CA ALA A 232 -12.49 -14.70 -24.92
C ALA A 232 -13.13 -14.29 -23.58
N ASP A 233 -12.43 -13.46 -22.81
CA ASP A 233 -12.99 -12.89 -21.60
C ASP A 233 -14.21 -12.02 -21.91
N ALA A 234 -15.27 -12.19 -21.13
CA ALA A 234 -16.56 -11.61 -21.45
C ALA A 234 -16.63 -10.10 -21.20
N TYR A 235 -15.83 -9.56 -20.27
CA TYR A 235 -15.86 -8.14 -19.90
C TYR A 235 -14.48 -7.51 -19.95
N ALA A 236 -14.15 -6.90 -21.09
CA ALA A 236 -12.84 -6.28 -21.31
C ALA A 236 -12.54 -5.06 -20.39
N GLY A 237 -13.54 -4.50 -19.72
CA GLY A 237 -13.38 -3.31 -18.88
C GLY A 237 -12.60 -3.53 -17.58
N ASN A 238 -12.46 -4.79 -17.13
CA ASN A 238 -11.70 -5.17 -15.93
C ASN A 238 -10.38 -5.92 -16.26
N ASN A 239 -10.00 -5.95 -17.54
CA ASN A 239 -8.94 -6.80 -18.05
C ASN A 239 -7.57 -6.16 -18.11
N SER A 240 -7.41 -4.85 -17.93
CA SER A 240 -6.16 -4.16 -18.17
C SER A 240 -5.68 -3.38 -16.95
N GLN A 241 -4.39 -3.53 -16.63
CA GLN A 241 -3.70 -2.80 -15.57
C GLN A 241 -2.32 -2.39 -16.05
N SER A 242 -1.80 -1.30 -15.47
CA SER A 242 -0.47 -0.79 -15.78
C SER A 242 0.36 -0.60 -14.51
N ALA A 243 1.66 -0.78 -14.65
CA ALA A 243 2.65 -0.53 -13.61
C ALA A 243 3.97 -0.06 -14.25
N TYR A 244 5.04 0.02 -13.48
CA TYR A 244 6.33 0.51 -13.95
C TYR A 244 7.43 -0.52 -13.76
N VAL A 245 8.33 -0.59 -14.73
CA VAL A 245 9.67 -1.17 -14.58
C VAL A 245 10.59 -0.05 -14.13
N LEU A 246 11.23 -0.24 -12.99
CA LEU A 246 12.16 0.69 -12.35
C LEU A 246 13.58 0.13 -12.52
N PHE A 247 14.55 1.00 -12.78
CA PHE A 247 15.95 0.60 -13.02
C PHE A 247 16.88 1.07 -11.89
N PRO A 248 16.96 0.32 -10.78
CA PRO A 248 17.88 0.65 -9.71
C PRO A 248 19.33 0.32 -10.09
N ASN A 249 20.27 1.23 -9.82
CA ASN A 249 21.71 0.93 -9.88
C ASN A 249 22.22 0.22 -8.62
N THR A 250 21.52 0.41 -7.49
CA THR A 250 21.81 -0.25 -6.22
C THR A 250 20.61 -1.05 -5.77
N GLU A 251 20.84 -2.13 -5.05
CA GLU A 251 19.75 -2.86 -4.40
C GLU A 251 19.20 -2.01 -3.25
N ALA A 252 18.02 -1.46 -3.43
CA ALA A 252 17.30 -0.85 -2.33
C ALA A 252 16.50 -1.92 -1.59
N VAL A 253 16.78 -2.09 -0.32
CA VAL A 253 15.99 -3.01 0.51
C VAL A 253 14.67 -2.35 0.85
N LYS A 254 13.57 -2.90 0.30
CA LYS A 254 12.22 -2.53 0.71
C LYS A 254 11.95 -3.05 2.11
N ARG A 255 11.51 -2.16 3.01
CA ARG A 255 10.95 -2.50 4.32
C ARG A 255 9.51 -2.04 4.38
N VAL A 256 8.65 -2.92 4.85
CA VAL A 256 7.20 -2.68 4.92
C VAL A 256 6.82 -2.29 6.34
N VAL A 257 6.02 -1.24 6.46
CA VAL A 257 5.57 -0.73 7.75
C VAL A 257 4.12 -1.13 8.01
N MET A 258 3.88 -1.68 9.19
CA MET A 258 2.54 -1.91 9.72
C MET A 258 2.28 -0.90 10.85
N GLU A 259 1.37 0.03 10.63
CA GLU A 259 0.84 0.90 11.68
C GLU A 259 -0.40 0.21 12.29
N GLU A 260 -0.24 -0.34 13.51
CA GLU A 260 -1.34 -0.97 14.25
C GLU A 260 -1.98 0.05 15.19
N PHE A 261 -3.31 0.12 15.18
CA PHE A 261 -4.12 0.93 16.09
C PHE A 261 -4.75 0.00 17.13
N THR A 262 -4.35 0.19 18.37
CA THR A 262 -4.55 -0.79 19.44
C THR A 262 -4.85 -0.10 20.79
N GLY A 263 -4.92 -0.87 21.86
CA GLY A 263 -4.99 -0.38 23.23
C GLY A 263 -5.29 -1.45 24.26
N ILE A 264 -4.79 -1.25 25.47
CA ILE A 264 -4.85 -2.25 26.55
C ILE A 264 -6.27 -2.58 27.03
N LYS A 265 -7.25 -1.71 26.81
CA LYS A 265 -8.67 -1.96 27.16
C LYS A 265 -9.44 -2.70 26.06
N CYS A 266 -8.84 -2.94 24.91
CA CYS A 266 -9.43 -3.65 23.78
C CYS A 266 -9.21 -5.15 23.94
N GLY A 267 -10.26 -5.91 24.22
CA GLY A 267 -10.17 -7.35 24.48
C GLY A 267 -9.74 -8.20 23.27
N TYR A 268 -9.92 -7.70 22.04
CA TYR A 268 -9.50 -8.39 20.82
C TYR A 268 -8.13 -7.92 20.30
N CYS A 269 -7.51 -6.90 20.92
CA CYS A 269 -6.22 -6.39 20.49
C CYS A 269 -5.02 -7.36 20.68
N PRO A 270 -5.08 -8.40 21.52
CA PRO A 270 -4.02 -9.42 21.54
C PRO A 270 -3.70 -10.05 20.17
N ARG A 271 -4.67 -10.13 19.25
CA ARG A 271 -4.39 -10.68 17.90
C ARG A 271 -3.45 -9.81 17.08
N GLY A 272 -3.44 -8.49 17.31
CA GLY A 272 -2.48 -7.59 16.67
C GLY A 272 -1.05 -7.83 17.18
N ILE A 273 -0.90 -8.01 18.49
CA ILE A 273 0.40 -8.39 19.09
C ILE A 273 0.92 -9.69 18.47
N VAL A 274 0.05 -10.70 18.32
CA VAL A 274 0.41 -11.98 17.69
C VAL A 274 0.72 -11.79 16.20
N GLY A 275 -0.05 -10.96 15.50
CA GLY A 275 0.18 -10.68 14.08
C GLY A 275 1.49 -9.96 13.81
N ILE A 276 1.86 -8.95 14.62
CA ILE A 276 3.17 -8.29 14.56
C ILE A 276 4.28 -9.32 14.75
N ARG A 277 4.20 -10.17 15.79
CA ARG A 277 5.17 -11.23 16.03
C ARG A 277 5.29 -12.18 14.84
N THR A 278 4.17 -12.63 14.27
CA THR A 278 4.15 -13.50 13.09
C THR A 278 4.79 -12.83 11.87
N CYS A 279 4.56 -11.51 11.67
CA CYS A 279 5.21 -10.78 10.59
C CYS A 279 6.72 -10.64 10.81
N HIS A 280 7.19 -10.38 12.03
CA HIS A 280 8.62 -10.35 12.33
C HIS A 280 9.28 -11.73 12.13
N GLU A 281 8.63 -12.80 12.57
CA GLU A 281 9.14 -14.18 12.36
C GLU A 281 9.25 -14.53 10.87
N ARG A 282 8.31 -14.04 10.05
CA ARG A 282 8.25 -14.37 8.62
C ARG A 282 9.12 -13.48 7.74
N PHE A 283 9.23 -12.19 8.05
CA PHE A 283 9.85 -11.20 7.15
C PHE A 283 11.13 -10.58 7.71
N GLY A 284 11.45 -10.83 8.99
CA GLY A 284 12.67 -10.37 9.63
C GLY A 284 12.81 -8.85 9.61
N ASP A 285 13.98 -8.38 9.19
CA ASP A 285 14.37 -6.96 9.09
C ASP A 285 13.67 -6.19 7.95
N LYS A 286 12.91 -6.90 7.11
CA LYS A 286 12.07 -6.28 6.07
C LYS A 286 10.70 -5.83 6.57
N PHE A 287 10.40 -6.03 7.84
CA PHE A 287 9.13 -5.65 8.46
C PHE A 287 9.36 -4.76 9.67
N ILE A 288 8.63 -3.65 9.74
CA ILE A 288 8.65 -2.69 10.84
C ILE A 288 7.23 -2.53 11.37
N ALA A 289 7.07 -2.59 12.70
CA ALA A 289 5.79 -2.39 13.36
C ALA A 289 5.77 -1.11 14.19
N ILE A 290 4.63 -0.41 14.17
CA ILE A 290 4.34 0.76 15.00
C ILE A 290 3.00 0.52 15.67
N ALA A 291 2.97 0.36 17.00
CA ALA A 291 1.75 0.13 17.76
C ALA A 291 1.26 1.46 18.38
N LYS A 292 0.22 2.05 17.81
CA LYS A 292 -0.42 3.24 18.33
C LYS A 292 -1.53 2.90 19.30
N HIS A 293 -1.29 3.14 20.59
CA HIS A 293 -2.27 2.94 21.65
C HIS A 293 -3.27 4.10 21.70
N CYS A 294 -4.43 3.93 21.07
CA CYS A 294 -5.46 4.97 20.96
C CYS A 294 -6.91 4.48 21.16
N TYR A 295 -7.10 3.23 21.60
CA TYR A 295 -8.41 2.72 22.00
C TYR A 295 -8.96 3.50 23.20
N SER A 296 -10.28 3.67 23.26
CA SER A 296 -10.95 4.39 24.36
C SER A 296 -10.56 3.83 25.73
N GLY A 297 -10.23 4.70 26.68
CA GLY A 297 -9.76 4.33 28.01
C GLY A 297 -8.31 3.85 28.09
N THR A 298 -7.52 3.98 27.03
CA THR A 298 -6.06 3.82 27.10
C THR A 298 -5.47 4.95 27.95
N PRO A 299 -4.61 4.64 28.95
CA PRO A 299 -3.92 5.65 29.74
C PRO A 299 -3.12 6.65 28.87
N SER A 300 -3.10 7.92 29.28
CA SER A 300 -2.38 8.98 28.57
C SER A 300 -0.90 8.68 28.39
N GLU A 301 -0.29 7.98 29.33
CA GLU A 301 1.11 7.57 29.34
C GLU A 301 1.45 6.58 28.22
N LEU A 302 0.45 5.87 27.68
CA LEU A 302 0.62 4.99 26.53
C LEU A 302 0.29 5.67 25.20
N GLN A 303 -0.25 6.89 25.21
CA GLN A 303 -0.65 7.59 24.00
C GLN A 303 0.49 8.46 23.47
N ALA A 304 0.69 8.42 22.15
CA ALA A 304 1.58 9.33 21.43
C ALA A 304 0.78 10.47 20.81
N SER A 305 0.64 11.60 21.50
CA SER A 305 -0.18 12.74 21.06
C SER A 305 0.34 13.35 19.75
N THR A 306 1.66 13.34 19.54
CA THR A 306 2.29 13.86 18.32
C THR A 306 2.28 12.88 17.14
N TYR A 307 1.94 11.59 17.39
CA TYR A 307 1.70 10.63 16.32
C TYR A 307 0.26 10.79 15.82
N ASN A 308 0.05 11.82 14.98
CA ASN A 308 -1.29 12.30 14.62
C ASN A 308 -1.94 11.58 13.42
N TYR A 309 -1.30 10.54 12.85
CA TYR A 309 -1.92 9.70 11.81
C TYR A 309 -2.96 8.75 12.43
N ASN A 310 -4.11 8.59 11.78
CA ASN A 310 -5.22 7.76 12.24
C ASN A 310 -6.02 7.22 11.06
N ILE A 311 -6.65 6.05 11.26
CA ILE A 311 -7.56 5.43 10.30
C ILE A 311 -8.91 5.15 10.95
N GLY A 312 -9.98 5.08 10.16
CA GLY A 312 -11.32 4.71 10.63
C GLY A 312 -11.45 3.23 11.02
N GLY A 313 -12.61 2.81 11.51
CA GLY A 313 -12.96 1.41 11.81
C GLY A 313 -12.77 0.97 13.26
N GLY A 314 -13.15 -0.29 13.54
CA GLY A 314 -13.03 -0.92 14.86
C GLY A 314 -11.59 -1.28 15.25
N PHE A 315 -11.41 -1.82 16.47
CA PHE A 315 -10.12 -2.22 17.01
C PHE A 315 -10.03 -3.73 17.25
N PRO A 316 -8.84 -4.37 17.12
CA PRO A 316 -7.62 -3.78 16.54
C PRO A 316 -7.76 -3.63 15.02
N LYS A 317 -7.02 -2.72 14.46
CA LYS A 317 -6.90 -2.51 13.02
C LYS A 317 -5.48 -2.13 12.69
N CYS A 318 -5.07 -2.36 11.46
CA CYS A 318 -3.78 -1.88 10.97
C CYS A 318 -3.88 -1.38 9.54
N ILE A 319 -2.85 -0.66 9.13
CA ILE A 319 -2.63 -0.31 7.75
C ILE A 319 -1.19 -0.65 7.37
N ILE A 320 -1.02 -1.25 6.20
CA ILE A 320 0.26 -1.68 5.67
C ILE A 320 0.72 -0.66 4.62
N ASP A 321 1.87 -0.02 4.85
CA ASP A 321 2.45 1.07 4.03
C ASP A 321 1.44 2.18 3.70
N ARG A 322 0.42 2.37 4.55
CA ARG A 322 -0.72 3.29 4.32
C ARG A 322 -1.48 3.01 3.02
N ARG A 323 -1.40 1.79 2.53
CA ARG A 323 -2.07 1.32 1.32
C ARG A 323 -3.19 0.34 1.62
N TYR A 324 -2.95 -0.64 2.51
CA TYR A 324 -3.92 -1.69 2.80
C TYR A 324 -4.33 -1.66 4.27
N GLN A 325 -5.56 -1.21 4.52
CA GLN A 325 -6.16 -1.35 5.84
C GLN A 325 -6.67 -2.78 6.01
N CYS A 326 -6.26 -3.46 7.08
CA CYS A 326 -6.68 -4.83 7.35
C CYS A 326 -6.75 -5.14 8.84
N ASP A 327 -7.23 -6.35 9.16
CA ASP A 327 -7.11 -6.92 10.50
C ASP A 327 -5.64 -7.27 10.77
N PRO A 328 -5.06 -6.85 11.91
CA PRO A 328 -3.66 -7.12 12.22
C PRO A 328 -3.35 -8.57 12.61
N GLY A 329 -4.32 -9.47 12.58
CA GLY A 329 -4.16 -10.85 13.05
C GLY A 329 -3.14 -11.66 12.24
N PRO A 330 -2.63 -12.78 12.83
CA PRO A 330 -1.48 -13.54 12.31
C PRO A 330 -1.72 -14.19 10.94
N THR A 331 -2.98 -14.36 10.55
CA THR A 331 -3.34 -14.93 9.23
C THR A 331 -3.81 -13.88 8.23
N LYS A 332 -4.07 -12.65 8.68
CA LYS A 332 -4.65 -11.58 7.85
C LYS A 332 -3.61 -10.57 7.37
N ALA A 333 -2.74 -10.09 8.24
CA ALA A 333 -1.72 -9.10 7.89
C ALA A 333 -0.58 -9.63 7.00
N PRO A 334 -0.01 -10.84 7.21
CA PRO A 334 1.14 -11.29 6.45
C PRO A 334 1.00 -11.31 4.91
N PRO A 335 -0.15 -11.65 4.32
CA PRO A 335 -0.34 -11.56 2.88
C PRO A 335 -0.14 -10.14 2.32
N TYR A 336 -0.64 -9.12 3.01
CA TYR A 336 -0.48 -7.71 2.59
C TYR A 336 0.96 -7.23 2.75
N VAL A 337 1.66 -7.66 3.82
CA VAL A 337 3.09 -7.40 3.98
C VAL A 337 3.88 -8.01 2.83
N SER A 338 3.59 -9.28 2.48
CA SER A 338 4.22 -9.95 1.34
C SER A 338 3.99 -9.21 0.02
N ALA A 339 2.75 -8.79 -0.23
CA ALA A 339 2.40 -8.03 -1.43
C ALA A 339 3.15 -6.68 -1.50
N GLN A 340 3.32 -5.97 -0.36
CA GLN A 340 4.05 -4.71 -0.34
C GLN A 340 5.57 -4.90 -0.48
N LEU A 341 6.14 -5.99 0.03
CA LEU A 341 7.54 -6.34 -0.23
C LEU A 341 7.79 -6.56 -1.73
N GLY A 342 6.84 -7.18 -2.44
CA GLY A 342 6.91 -7.38 -3.89
C GLY A 342 6.71 -6.09 -4.71
N ALA A 343 6.11 -5.05 -4.14
CA ALA A 343 5.86 -3.80 -4.86
C ALA A 343 7.12 -2.92 -5.06
N GLY A 344 8.24 -3.25 -4.40
CA GLY A 344 9.47 -2.47 -4.46
C GLY A 344 9.37 -1.11 -3.72
N CYS A 345 10.34 -0.24 -3.97
CA CYS A 345 10.42 1.11 -3.40
C CYS A 345 11.11 2.07 -4.37
N SER A 346 10.86 3.36 -4.20
CA SER A 346 11.48 4.42 -5.03
C SER A 346 12.88 4.81 -4.54
N ALA A 347 13.19 4.50 -3.28
CA ALA A 347 14.51 4.78 -2.71
C ALA A 347 14.89 3.75 -1.64
N GLY A 348 16.18 3.44 -1.56
CA GLY A 348 16.77 2.82 -0.38
C GLY A 348 16.79 3.82 0.77
N VAL A 349 16.40 3.39 1.96
CA VAL A 349 16.35 4.25 3.16
C VAL A 349 17.23 3.65 4.25
N ASP A 350 18.08 4.50 4.84
CA ASP A 350 18.89 4.16 6.01
C ASP A 350 18.68 5.17 7.13
N LEU A 351 18.97 4.74 8.36
CA LEU A 351 18.78 5.50 9.56
C LEU A 351 19.94 5.29 10.54
N GLU A 352 20.47 6.39 11.05
CA GLU A 352 21.31 6.41 12.24
C GLU A 352 20.58 7.16 13.36
N ALA A 353 20.63 6.64 14.56
CA ALA A 353 20.06 7.28 15.74
C ALA A 353 20.93 6.96 16.97
N VAL A 354 21.39 7.99 17.66
CA VAL A 354 22.28 7.84 18.81
C VAL A 354 21.90 8.81 19.93
N PHE A 355 22.17 8.44 21.18
CA PHE A 355 22.29 9.40 22.27
C PHE A 355 23.64 10.08 22.16
N PRO A 356 23.74 11.41 22.06
CA PRO A 356 25.02 12.11 22.02
C PRO A 356 25.90 11.76 23.22
N GLU A 357 27.20 11.52 22.99
CA GLU A 357 28.17 11.18 24.07
C GLU A 357 28.33 12.29 25.11
N ASP A 358 28.21 13.54 24.67
CA ASP A 358 28.31 14.75 25.49
C ASP A 358 26.94 15.29 25.94
N GLY A 359 25.86 14.57 25.64
CA GLY A 359 24.49 14.94 25.96
C GLY A 359 24.04 14.50 27.36
N ASP A 360 22.97 15.12 27.87
CA ASP A 360 22.33 14.73 29.14
C ASP A 360 21.36 13.54 28.97
N GLY A 361 21.29 12.98 27.75
CA GLY A 361 20.42 11.89 27.39
C GLY A 361 18.94 12.32 27.23
N SER A 362 18.64 13.61 27.13
CA SER A 362 17.29 14.10 26.88
C SER A 362 16.91 14.10 25.39
N GLN A 363 17.91 13.97 24.52
CA GLN A 363 17.74 14.03 23.06
C GLN A 363 18.38 12.83 22.36
N ILE A 364 17.89 12.57 21.16
CA ILE A 364 18.43 11.59 20.20
C ILE A 364 18.88 12.37 18.96
N ASP A 365 20.13 12.21 18.56
CA ASP A 365 20.62 12.67 17.27
C ASP A 365 20.20 11.65 16.21
N VAL A 366 19.56 12.13 15.16
CA VAL A 366 19.00 11.30 14.08
C VAL A 366 19.53 11.76 12.74
N ARG A 367 19.95 10.82 11.91
CA ARG A 367 20.27 11.01 10.50
C ARG A 367 19.51 10.01 9.66
N ALA A 368 18.61 10.50 8.84
CA ALA A 368 17.90 9.73 7.81
C ALA A 368 18.53 9.97 6.44
N THR A 369 18.73 8.93 5.66
CA THR A 369 19.19 9.03 4.28
C THR A 369 18.25 8.29 3.33
N ALA A 370 18.07 8.84 2.14
CA ALA A 370 17.36 8.18 1.04
C ALA A 370 18.22 8.24 -0.23
N GLN A 371 18.47 7.08 -0.84
CA GLN A 371 19.10 7.01 -2.16
C GLN A 371 18.02 6.63 -3.17
N PHE A 372 17.66 7.59 -4.00
CA PHE A 372 16.61 7.41 -4.99
C PHE A 372 17.08 6.57 -6.17
N LEU A 373 16.21 5.69 -6.66
CA LEU A 373 16.50 4.75 -7.75
C LEU A 373 16.25 5.36 -9.13
N SER A 374 15.66 6.56 -9.17
CA SER A 374 15.37 7.34 -10.37
C SER A 374 15.43 8.83 -10.04
N SER A 375 15.60 9.67 -11.04
CA SER A 375 15.50 11.12 -10.88
C SER A 375 14.03 11.55 -10.78
N TYR A 376 13.77 12.52 -9.91
CA TYR A 376 12.46 13.14 -9.75
C TYR A 376 12.60 14.66 -9.87
N SER A 377 11.81 15.25 -10.75
CA SER A 377 11.57 16.70 -10.77
C SER A 377 10.26 16.97 -10.02
N ASN A 378 10.27 17.90 -9.07
CA ASN A 378 9.14 18.17 -8.18
C ASN A 378 8.75 16.95 -7.32
N SER A 379 9.73 16.31 -6.72
CA SER A 379 9.56 15.19 -5.79
C SER A 379 8.54 15.53 -4.71
N GLN A 380 7.62 14.60 -4.48
CA GLN A 380 6.63 14.68 -3.40
C GLN A 380 7.03 13.82 -2.18
N PHE A 381 8.28 13.39 -2.12
CA PHE A 381 8.77 12.60 -0.99
C PHE A 381 9.17 13.48 0.19
N ARG A 382 8.89 12.98 1.40
CA ARG A 382 9.35 13.59 2.67
C ARG A 382 9.65 12.50 3.68
N PHE A 383 10.60 12.77 4.56
CA PHE A 383 10.78 11.94 5.76
C PHE A 383 9.72 12.24 6.80
N ALA A 384 9.36 11.19 7.56
CA ALA A 384 8.69 11.31 8.85
C ALA A 384 9.43 10.41 9.84
N ILE A 385 9.39 10.72 11.12
CA ILE A 385 10.13 9.98 12.15
C ILE A 385 9.19 9.61 13.28
N ALA A 386 9.34 8.40 13.81
CA ALA A 386 8.66 7.94 15.01
C ALA A 386 9.66 7.48 16.07
N ILE A 387 9.39 7.80 17.33
CA ILE A 387 10.04 7.21 18.49
C ILE A 387 9.11 6.15 19.07
N LEU A 388 9.61 4.94 19.22
CA LEU A 388 8.89 3.80 19.80
C LEU A 388 9.62 3.31 21.04
N GLU A 389 8.92 2.57 21.89
CA GLU A 389 9.49 1.90 23.06
C GLU A 389 9.01 0.47 23.14
N ASP A 390 9.94 -0.45 23.37
CA ASP A 390 9.67 -1.85 23.68
C ASP A 390 9.65 -2.08 25.20
N SER A 391 9.16 -3.25 25.59
CA SER A 391 9.17 -3.73 26.97
C SER A 391 8.49 -2.78 27.98
N VAL A 392 7.46 -2.07 27.55
CA VAL A 392 6.68 -1.17 28.41
C VAL A 392 5.87 -1.97 29.41
N LYS A 393 6.05 -1.68 30.71
CA LYS A 393 5.54 -2.48 31.84
C LYS A 393 4.49 -1.74 32.64
N GLY A 394 3.85 -2.47 33.57
CA GLY A 394 2.91 -1.89 34.53
C GLY A 394 1.47 -1.84 34.05
N TYR A 395 1.17 -2.45 32.90
CA TYR A 395 -0.18 -2.51 32.34
C TYR A 395 -0.67 -3.94 32.19
N THR A 396 -1.99 -4.10 32.14
CA THR A 396 -2.64 -5.37 31.82
C THR A 396 -3.47 -5.20 30.56
N GLN A 397 -3.28 -6.10 29.60
CA GLN A 397 -4.03 -6.18 28.36
C GLN A 397 -5.33 -6.92 28.56
N ALA A 398 -6.47 -6.33 28.27
CA ALA A 398 -7.75 -7.02 28.18
C ALA A 398 -7.66 -8.14 27.12
N ASN A 399 -8.16 -9.33 27.46
CA ASN A 399 -7.95 -10.53 26.65
C ASN A 399 -9.24 -11.35 26.53
N ASN A 400 -9.94 -11.17 25.40
CA ASN A 400 -11.16 -11.93 25.09
C ASN A 400 -10.86 -13.33 24.51
N TYR A 401 -9.58 -13.69 24.33
CA TYR A 401 -9.16 -15.04 23.93
C TYR A 401 -8.98 -15.98 25.12
N TYR A 402 -9.03 -15.47 26.34
CA TYR A 402 -8.95 -16.27 27.57
C TYR A 402 -9.90 -17.46 27.54
N GLY A 403 -9.36 -18.67 27.74
CA GLY A 403 -10.14 -19.93 27.75
C GLY A 403 -10.70 -20.34 26.38
N SER A 404 -10.37 -19.65 25.29
CA SER A 404 -10.81 -20.02 23.95
C SER A 404 -10.15 -21.32 23.48
N SER A 405 -10.88 -22.12 22.71
CA SER A 405 -10.31 -23.27 21.99
C SER A 405 -9.49 -22.85 20.76
N ALA A 406 -9.70 -21.63 20.25
CA ALA A 406 -8.92 -21.07 19.15
C ALA A 406 -7.54 -20.63 19.65
N GLN A 407 -6.47 -21.10 18.98
CA GLN A 407 -5.12 -20.69 19.31
C GLN A 407 -4.90 -19.23 18.87
N MET A 408 -4.41 -18.40 19.80
CA MET A 408 -4.06 -17.00 19.56
C MET A 408 -2.69 -16.70 20.21
N GLY A 409 -1.65 -17.39 19.72
CA GLY A 409 -0.27 -17.16 20.11
C GLY A 409 0.02 -17.26 21.61
N GLY A 410 -0.77 -18.03 22.36
CA GLY A 410 -0.67 -18.23 23.78
C GLY A 410 -1.64 -17.40 24.63
N PHE A 411 -2.30 -16.39 24.05
CA PHE A 411 -3.28 -15.56 24.79
C PHE A 411 -4.49 -16.37 25.29
N GLU A 412 -4.84 -17.47 24.65
CA GLU A 412 -5.88 -18.40 25.12
C GLU A 412 -5.56 -19.04 26.48
N LYS A 413 -4.28 -19.05 26.86
CA LYS A 413 -3.80 -19.60 28.14
C LYS A 413 -3.58 -18.53 29.20
N LEU A 414 -3.61 -17.23 28.82
CA LEU A 414 -3.42 -16.11 29.74
C LEU A 414 -4.78 -15.70 30.34
N PRO A 415 -4.78 -15.03 31.51
CA PRO A 415 -6.01 -14.51 32.11
C PRO A 415 -6.74 -13.51 31.22
N SER A 416 -8.01 -13.24 31.55
CA SER A 416 -8.82 -12.21 30.85
C SER A 416 -8.23 -10.79 30.91
N HIS A 417 -7.30 -10.55 31.86
CA HIS A 417 -6.46 -9.37 31.95
C HIS A 417 -5.01 -9.86 32.06
N ALA A 418 -4.33 -9.90 30.93
CA ALA A 418 -3.00 -10.48 30.82
C ALA A 418 -1.92 -9.43 31.17
N ALA A 419 -1.09 -9.70 32.18
CA ALA A 419 0.10 -8.92 32.45
C ALA A 419 1.18 -9.28 31.41
N ILE A 420 1.43 -8.37 30.49
CA ILE A 420 2.42 -8.53 29.42
C ILE A 420 3.27 -7.25 29.28
N ASN A 421 4.44 -7.38 28.72
CA ASN A 421 5.18 -6.21 28.24
C ASN A 421 4.61 -5.83 26.88
N LEU A 422 4.51 -4.52 26.63
CA LEU A 422 4.06 -4.00 25.35
C LEU A 422 5.28 -3.57 24.54
N ASP A 423 5.32 -3.97 23.27
CA ASP A 423 6.41 -3.67 22.35
C ASP A 423 5.91 -2.77 21.21
N HIS A 424 6.85 -2.11 20.52
CA HIS A 424 6.60 -1.19 19.41
C HIS A 424 5.68 -0.01 19.75
N VAL A 425 5.56 0.35 21.03
CA VAL A 425 4.64 1.39 21.51
C VAL A 425 5.08 2.75 20.99
N ALA A 426 4.27 3.39 20.17
CA ALA A 426 4.52 4.74 19.68
C ALA A 426 4.57 5.72 20.86
N ARG A 427 5.64 6.51 20.98
CA ARG A 427 5.86 7.54 22.01
C ARG A 427 5.78 8.94 21.44
N ALA A 428 6.33 9.15 20.23
CA ALA A 428 6.24 10.41 19.50
C ALA A 428 6.22 10.17 17.99
N GLY A 429 5.72 11.15 17.26
CA GLY A 429 5.77 11.21 15.80
C GLY A 429 6.09 12.62 15.33
N PHE A 430 6.95 12.73 14.35
CA PHE A 430 7.42 13.97 13.74
C PHE A 430 7.13 13.91 12.24
N GLY A 431 6.27 14.79 11.76
CA GLY A 431 5.86 14.80 10.36
C GLY A 431 5.06 13.57 9.90
N VAL A 432 4.51 12.77 10.81
CA VAL A 432 3.90 11.46 10.46
C VAL A 432 2.68 11.57 9.54
N LEU A 433 2.01 12.72 9.48
CA LEU A 433 0.84 12.92 8.60
C LEU A 433 1.26 13.37 7.20
N ASN A 434 2.08 14.41 7.10
CA ASN A 434 2.37 15.10 5.83
C ASN A 434 3.89 15.12 5.50
N GLY A 435 4.70 14.38 6.25
CA GLY A 435 6.16 14.48 6.18
C GLY A 435 6.72 15.75 6.83
N ILE A 436 8.01 15.73 7.10
CA ILE A 436 8.77 16.88 7.58
C ILE A 436 9.10 17.76 6.38
N GLU A 437 8.72 19.02 6.43
CA GLU A 437 8.94 19.96 5.34
C GLU A 437 10.44 20.12 5.03
N ASN A 438 10.76 20.17 3.74
CA ASN A 438 12.12 20.32 3.23
C ASN A 438 13.11 19.21 3.64
N SER A 439 12.62 18.09 4.15
CA SER A 439 13.48 16.94 4.48
C SER A 439 14.00 16.20 3.23
N ILE A 440 13.31 16.32 2.11
CA ILE A 440 13.74 15.85 0.78
C ILE A 440 13.64 17.04 -0.18
N PRO A 441 14.66 17.31 -1.03
CA PRO A 441 14.60 18.33 -2.06
C PRO A 441 13.52 18.07 -3.10
N ALA A 442 12.98 19.14 -3.71
CA ALA A 442 12.02 19.02 -4.81
C ALA A 442 12.61 18.31 -6.04
N ASN A 443 13.90 18.51 -6.31
CA ASN A 443 14.61 17.80 -7.37
C ASN A 443 15.62 16.85 -6.74
N VAL A 444 15.53 15.58 -7.07
CA VAL A 444 16.47 14.55 -6.66
C VAL A 444 16.96 13.82 -7.90
N ASP A 445 18.24 13.54 -7.94
CA ASP A 445 18.87 12.81 -9.02
C ASP A 445 18.92 11.32 -8.69
N GLU A 446 18.85 10.50 -9.74
CA GLU A 446 19.04 9.07 -9.67
C GLU A 446 20.34 8.74 -8.93
N PHE A 447 20.25 7.83 -7.94
CA PHE A 447 21.34 7.35 -7.07
C PHE A 447 22.03 8.45 -6.25
N HIS A 448 21.45 9.65 -6.22
CA HIS A 448 21.90 10.67 -5.28
C HIS A 448 21.36 10.36 -3.88
N THR A 449 22.22 10.49 -2.88
CA THR A 449 21.82 10.29 -1.48
C THR A 449 21.37 11.63 -0.90
N VAL A 450 20.11 11.69 -0.50
CA VAL A 450 19.57 12.80 0.28
C VAL A 450 19.75 12.49 1.75
N THR A 451 20.24 13.45 2.50
CA THR A 451 20.46 13.33 3.95
C THR A 451 19.64 14.38 4.70
N TYR A 452 18.92 13.93 5.72
CA TYR A 452 18.24 14.78 6.68
C TYR A 452 18.71 14.46 8.09
N ALA A 453 19.21 15.45 8.82
CA ALA A 453 19.66 15.29 10.20
C ALA A 453 18.87 16.21 11.12
N THR A 454 18.54 15.71 12.31
CA THR A 454 17.79 16.46 13.32
C THR A 454 18.08 15.92 14.72
N LYS A 455 17.69 16.69 15.73
CA LYS A 455 17.66 16.26 17.14
C LYS A 455 16.20 16.10 17.57
N LEU A 456 15.91 15.04 18.26
CA LEU A 456 14.57 14.72 18.76
C LEU A 456 14.58 14.69 20.28
N ASP A 457 13.68 15.43 20.90
CA ASP A 457 13.46 15.35 22.33
C ASP A 457 12.81 14.01 22.69
N ILE A 458 13.29 13.37 23.73
CA ILE A 458 12.70 12.14 24.24
C ILE A 458 11.41 12.49 24.98
N PRO A 459 10.27 11.86 24.61
CA PRO A 459 9.00 12.10 25.27
C PRO A 459 9.05 11.74 26.77
N THR A 460 8.40 12.54 27.60
CA THR A 460 8.38 12.37 29.06
C THR A 460 7.66 11.10 29.52
N ASN A 461 6.87 10.47 28.67
CA ASN A 461 6.16 9.22 28.93
C ASN A 461 6.98 7.96 28.58
N VAL A 462 8.25 8.09 28.20
CA VAL A 462 9.16 6.97 28.01
C VAL A 462 9.53 6.39 29.38
N GLN A 463 9.39 5.06 29.53
CA GLN A 463 9.75 4.34 30.76
C GLN A 463 11.23 4.00 30.82
N SER A 464 11.82 3.60 29.71
CA SER A 464 13.24 3.22 29.65
C SER A 464 13.87 3.58 28.31
N LYS A 465 14.96 4.35 28.38
CA LYS A 465 15.75 4.72 27.20
C LYS A 465 16.44 3.52 26.54
N ASP A 466 16.72 2.45 27.31
CA ASP A 466 17.38 1.25 26.81
C ASP A 466 16.55 0.48 25.77
N TYR A 467 15.24 0.71 25.74
CA TYR A 467 14.30 0.05 24.87
C TYR A 467 13.73 0.97 23.76
N LEU A 468 14.36 2.12 23.56
CA LEU A 468 13.92 3.05 22.50
C LEU A 468 14.32 2.55 21.12
N ARG A 469 13.40 2.72 20.21
CA ARG A 469 13.55 2.50 18.78
C ARG A 469 13.25 3.80 18.04
N VAL A 470 13.95 4.05 16.97
CA VAL A 470 13.65 5.16 16.06
C VAL A 470 13.33 4.56 14.69
N VAL A 471 12.24 5.00 14.10
CA VAL A 471 11.79 4.60 12.76
C VAL A 471 11.74 5.84 11.89
N VAL A 472 12.34 5.79 10.71
CA VAL A 472 12.13 6.78 9.65
C VAL A 472 11.22 6.20 8.58
N LEU A 473 10.26 6.98 8.14
CA LEU A 473 9.34 6.68 7.05
C LEU A 473 9.68 7.61 5.87
N LEU A 474 9.80 7.06 4.68
CA LEU A 474 9.81 7.85 3.44
C LEU A 474 8.36 7.90 2.94
N LEU A 475 7.73 9.07 3.05
CA LEU A 475 6.36 9.31 2.62
C LEU A 475 6.34 9.86 1.19
N ASP A 476 5.52 9.27 0.34
CA ASP A 476 5.03 9.94 -0.86
C ASP A 476 3.82 10.80 -0.45
N THR A 477 3.99 12.11 -0.39
CA THR A 477 2.95 13.04 0.07
C THR A 477 1.82 13.24 -0.94
N SER A 478 2.02 12.85 -2.20
CA SER A 478 0.97 12.90 -3.24
C SER A 478 -0.10 11.84 -3.01
N THR A 479 0.29 10.69 -2.45
CA THR A 479 -0.60 9.57 -2.15
C THR A 479 -0.84 9.37 -0.65
N GLY A 480 -0.02 9.98 0.21
CA GLY A 480 0.00 9.75 1.66
C GLY A 480 0.57 8.38 2.06
N ARG A 481 1.16 7.63 1.14
CA ARG A 481 1.68 6.26 1.36
C ARG A 481 3.11 6.27 1.86
N ILE A 482 3.50 5.17 2.51
CA ILE A 482 4.90 4.91 2.89
C ILE A 482 5.56 4.17 1.74
N ASP A 483 6.56 4.80 1.11
CA ASP A 483 7.34 4.18 0.03
C ASP A 483 8.36 3.20 0.57
N ASN A 484 9.09 3.58 1.62
CA ASN A 484 10.08 2.75 2.29
C ASN A 484 10.30 3.23 3.72
N ALA A 485 11.07 2.49 4.50
CA ALA A 485 11.40 2.84 5.88
C ALA A 485 12.74 2.26 6.32
N ALA A 486 13.26 2.76 7.44
CA ALA A 486 14.37 2.16 8.17
C ALA A 486 14.15 2.31 9.68
N GLU A 487 14.80 1.45 10.45
CA GLU A 487 14.68 1.40 11.90
C GLU A 487 16.05 1.22 12.57
N VAL A 488 16.24 1.92 13.68
CA VAL A 488 17.28 1.65 14.66
C VAL A 488 16.61 1.11 15.91
N ALA A 489 16.86 -0.16 16.21
CA ALA A 489 16.40 -0.79 17.44
C ALA A 489 17.42 -0.57 18.56
N TYR A 490 16.93 -0.20 19.75
CA TYR A 490 17.73 0.00 20.96
C TYR A 490 18.85 1.02 20.76
N VAL A 491 18.43 2.28 20.65
CA VAL A 491 19.32 3.44 20.49
C VAL A 491 20.47 3.39 21.50
N LYS A 492 21.71 3.55 21.05
CA LYS A 492 22.92 3.51 21.87
C LYS A 492 23.55 4.89 21.98
N THR A 493 24.35 5.08 23.02
CA THR A 493 25.22 6.25 23.12
C THR A 493 26.31 6.17 22.06
N GLY A 494 26.59 7.28 21.41
CA GLY A 494 27.57 7.36 20.33
C GLY A 494 27.53 8.72 19.63
N SER A 495 28.24 8.79 18.53
CA SER A 495 28.16 9.91 17.59
C SER A 495 27.62 9.39 16.26
N LEU A 496 26.81 10.21 15.57
CA LEU A 496 26.45 9.91 14.19
C LEU A 496 27.74 9.76 13.39
N SER A 497 27.81 8.73 12.54
CA SER A 497 28.96 8.58 11.64
C SER A 497 29.21 9.95 11.02
N ALA A 498 30.46 10.44 11.06
CA ALA A 498 30.78 11.65 10.31
C ALA A 498 30.14 11.47 8.93
N ILE A 499 29.43 12.50 8.41
CA ILE A 499 29.14 12.48 6.99
C ILE A 499 30.51 12.19 6.39
N ARG A 500 30.73 10.94 5.99
CA ARG A 500 31.62 10.74 4.90
C ARG A 500 30.86 11.42 3.75
N ASP A 501 31.01 12.76 3.65
CA ASP A 501 31.41 13.22 2.36
C ASP A 501 32.37 12.14 1.94
N LEU A 502 31.98 11.37 0.93
CA LEU A 502 32.96 10.71 0.12
C LEU A 502 33.78 11.86 -0.51
N LYS A 503 34.49 12.60 0.35
CA LYS A 503 35.78 13.14 0.02
C LYS A 503 36.51 11.89 -0.32
N ALA A 504 36.51 11.62 -1.62
CA ALA A 504 37.39 10.67 -2.20
C ALA A 504 38.70 10.79 -1.45
N ASP A 505 39.21 9.69 -0.90
CA ASP A 505 40.59 9.63 -0.41
C ASP A 505 41.58 9.91 -1.56
N SER A 506 41.08 10.34 -2.71
CA SER A 506 41.75 10.89 -3.88
C SER A 506 41.10 12.24 -4.23
N PRO A 507 41.87 13.29 -4.47
CA PRO A 507 41.34 14.54 -4.96
C PRO A 507 40.53 14.27 -6.23
N ALA A 508 39.36 14.92 -6.35
CA ALA A 508 38.53 14.79 -7.55
C ALA A 508 39.38 15.08 -8.79
N PRO A 509 39.31 14.24 -9.83
CA PRO A 509 40.11 14.40 -11.04
C PRO A 509 39.98 15.82 -11.58
N ASP A 510 41.06 16.38 -12.07
CA ASP A 510 41.00 17.69 -12.71
C ASP A 510 40.28 17.58 -14.05
N VAL A 511 39.27 18.41 -14.26
CA VAL A 511 38.34 18.32 -15.39
C VAL A 511 38.38 19.63 -16.15
N GLU A 512 38.65 19.57 -17.42
CA GLU A 512 38.65 20.74 -18.31
C GLU A 512 37.98 20.42 -19.66
N ILE A 513 37.65 21.45 -20.41
CA ILE A 513 37.17 21.29 -21.80
C ILE A 513 38.28 21.66 -22.76
N ARG A 514 38.70 20.67 -23.55
CA ARG A 514 39.69 20.86 -24.64
C ARG A 514 39.04 20.59 -25.99
N ASN A 515 39.04 21.55 -26.87
CA ASN A 515 38.47 21.44 -28.23
C ASN A 515 37.00 20.96 -28.23
N GLY A 516 36.17 21.51 -27.35
CA GLY A 516 34.75 21.12 -27.25
C GLY A 516 34.49 19.76 -26.64
N LYS A 517 35.45 19.15 -25.95
CA LYS A 517 35.33 17.88 -25.30
C LYS A 517 35.81 17.95 -23.85
N VAL A 518 35.04 17.42 -22.93
CA VAL A 518 35.43 17.25 -21.53
C VAL A 518 36.47 16.15 -21.43
N VAL A 519 37.61 16.48 -20.81
CA VAL A 519 38.71 15.55 -20.50
C VAL A 519 39.02 15.61 -19.02
N ALA A 520 39.43 14.46 -18.47
CA ALA A 520 39.88 14.35 -17.09
C ALA A 520 41.19 13.56 -17.10
N ASP A 521 42.31 14.26 -16.98
CA ASP A 521 43.62 13.67 -17.07
C ASP A 521 43.87 12.71 -15.89
N GLY A 522 44.34 11.50 -16.21
CA GLY A 522 44.59 10.45 -15.20
C GLY A 522 43.34 9.77 -14.61
N PHE A 523 42.16 10.07 -15.14
CA PHE A 523 40.93 9.38 -14.71
C PHE A 523 40.60 8.21 -15.66
N ASP A 524 40.59 7.00 -15.12
CA ASP A 524 40.16 5.79 -15.84
C ASP A 524 38.72 5.48 -15.49
N GLY A 525 37.79 5.89 -16.36
CA GLY A 525 36.35 5.72 -16.14
C GLY A 525 35.47 6.40 -17.19
N THR A 526 34.19 6.46 -16.93
CA THR A 526 33.20 7.06 -17.83
C THR A 526 33.03 8.55 -17.53
N ILE A 527 33.06 9.39 -18.55
CA ILE A 527 32.75 10.83 -18.49
C ILE A 527 31.39 11.05 -19.13
N GLN A 528 30.47 11.59 -18.36
CA GLN A 528 29.15 12.01 -18.83
C GLN A 528 29.00 13.52 -18.68
N VAL A 529 28.45 14.17 -19.69
CA VAL A 529 28.26 15.63 -19.72
C VAL A 529 26.79 15.96 -19.80
N TYR A 530 26.37 16.93 -19.00
CA TYR A 530 25.00 17.41 -18.96
C TYR A 530 24.93 18.93 -19.08
N SER A 531 23.87 19.43 -19.67
CA SER A 531 23.51 20.85 -19.59
C SER A 531 23.10 21.22 -18.16
N VAL A 532 23.05 22.51 -17.87
CA VAL A 532 22.55 23.01 -16.56
C VAL A 532 21.10 22.64 -16.28
N ASN A 533 20.34 22.23 -17.30
CA ASN A 533 18.96 21.76 -17.20
C ASN A 533 18.88 20.22 -17.09
N GLY A 534 20.01 19.53 -16.88
CA GLY A 534 20.05 18.07 -16.68
C GLY A 534 20.01 17.23 -17.96
N MET A 535 19.95 17.82 -19.14
CA MET A 535 19.95 17.08 -20.40
C MET A 535 21.36 16.53 -20.69
N ARG A 536 21.47 15.21 -20.90
CA ARG A 536 22.74 14.57 -21.29
C ARG A 536 23.17 15.02 -22.68
N LEU A 537 24.44 15.37 -22.82
CA LEU A 537 25.06 15.85 -24.05
C LEU A 537 26.13 14.87 -24.54
N ALA A 538 26.34 14.85 -25.85
CA ALA A 538 27.49 14.17 -26.42
C ALA A 538 28.78 14.91 -26.00
N ASN A 539 29.81 14.17 -25.59
CA ASN A 539 31.11 14.74 -25.18
C ASN A 539 32.05 14.84 -26.36
N ASP A 540 31.67 15.59 -27.41
CA ASP A 540 32.47 15.68 -28.67
C ASP A 540 32.49 17.04 -29.32
N SER A 541 31.51 17.92 -29.10
CA SER A 541 31.36 19.21 -29.75
C SER A 541 30.59 20.23 -28.90
N LEU A 542 31.01 20.36 -27.64
CA LEU A 542 30.37 21.27 -26.70
C LEU A 542 30.61 22.74 -27.13
N ALA A 543 29.54 23.53 -27.13
CA ALA A 543 29.59 24.97 -27.33
C ALA A 543 30.08 25.70 -26.06
N HIS A 544 30.41 26.99 -26.16
CA HIS A 544 30.68 27.78 -24.95
C HIS A 544 29.45 27.81 -24.03
N GLY A 545 29.65 27.45 -22.77
CA GLY A 545 28.54 27.33 -21.81
C GLY A 545 28.98 26.75 -20.47
N ILE A 546 27.98 26.51 -19.59
CA ILE A 546 28.19 25.86 -18.31
C ILE A 546 27.65 24.43 -18.39
N TYR A 547 28.44 23.47 -17.91
CA TYR A 547 28.15 22.06 -17.97
C TYR A 547 28.30 21.40 -16.59
N ILE A 548 27.53 20.37 -16.36
CA ILE A 548 27.68 19.45 -15.25
C ILE A 548 28.35 18.19 -15.79
N VAL A 549 29.50 17.84 -15.24
CA VAL A 549 30.27 16.67 -15.65
C VAL A 549 30.26 15.63 -14.56
N ARG A 550 29.83 14.43 -14.90
CA ARG A 550 29.85 13.24 -14.03
C ARG A 550 30.97 12.30 -14.49
N LEU A 551 31.83 11.94 -13.56
CA LEU A 551 32.95 11.03 -13.77
C LEU A 551 32.68 9.76 -12.92
N THR A 552 32.70 8.57 -13.52
CA THR A 552 32.44 7.30 -12.82
C THR A 552 33.47 6.25 -13.21
N ASN A 553 34.12 5.63 -12.23
CA ASN A 553 35.12 4.56 -12.44
C ASN A 553 34.70 3.21 -11.84
N GLY A 554 33.42 2.97 -11.61
CA GLY A 554 32.89 1.75 -11.00
C GLY A 554 33.05 1.65 -9.48
N LYS A 555 33.89 2.50 -8.86
CA LYS A 555 34.11 2.57 -7.40
C LYS A 555 33.75 3.95 -6.84
N GLN A 556 33.89 4.98 -7.63
CA GLN A 556 33.70 6.37 -7.22
C GLN A 556 32.95 7.14 -8.30
N THR A 557 32.15 8.10 -7.90
CA THR A 557 31.49 9.07 -8.78
C THR A 557 31.84 10.49 -8.32
N PHE A 558 32.28 11.31 -9.25
CA PHE A 558 32.56 12.74 -9.02
C PHE A 558 31.63 13.56 -9.90
N VAL A 559 31.10 14.64 -9.37
CA VAL A 559 30.31 15.61 -10.13
C VAL A 559 30.98 16.97 -10.05
N LYS A 560 31.26 17.56 -11.18
CA LYS A 560 31.85 18.90 -11.28
C LYS A 560 31.02 19.80 -12.18
N ARG A 561 30.90 21.07 -11.81
CA ARG A 561 30.40 22.13 -12.67
C ARG A 561 31.60 22.78 -13.34
N ILE A 562 31.62 22.83 -14.66
CA ILE A 562 32.69 23.43 -15.45
C ILE A 562 32.11 24.47 -16.44
N ALA A 563 32.89 25.44 -16.78
CA ALA A 563 32.57 26.45 -17.81
C ALA A 563 33.53 26.28 -19.00
N TYR A 564 32.98 26.41 -20.20
CA TYR A 564 33.77 26.41 -21.46
C TYR A 564 33.71 27.75 -22.12
#